data_a36eee48253c2da378eb2dc80bf1abd2
#
_entry.id   a36eee48253c2da378eb2dc80bf1abd2
#
_cell.length_a   1.000
_cell.length_b   1.000
_cell.length_c   1.000
_cell.angle_alpha   90.00
_cell.angle_beta   90.00
_cell.angle_gamma   90.00
#
_symmetry.space_group_name_H-M   'P 1'
#
loop_
_entity.id
_entity.type
_entity.pdbx_description
1 polymer ?
#
loop_
_entity_poly.entity_id
_entity_poly.type
_entity_poly.pdbx_seq_one_letter_code
_entity_poly.pdbx_strand_id
1 'polypeptide(L)'
;MVIFCVRSVQAPFDAFWSASAPTQAYVRLVRMAALVAFLVAALILFGWACNLTLLKCGLPGQRATQPLSAVCFALSAIALALSTERCVLCRVFKRVCAALVLAAVIATVWQNALDIDWGLDQLLFSDAVVHEQPGSFLRPGRPAGGTLVALGLLGFCLLLTEARSAAAGRLYVWLATTGILLSATVLLAYAYSLNVLYAMGFYAHVGLNSGVGLAVLFYGVLLRRPDLGWVRLLAGNSMGAMSARRLMLWTGSLFAVLAIIVRVGHSAELYAARFEVTLLTVCGLGLLLLALLGHSRRLDALEAIRHNLTSDLRAAESQLLRAAHDRDRQLAMLAHELRNPLTPLRNGIEIIRQMSTGNPALARTADMMSRQIVQLVRSIDQLVGTEPLPTPGESKDEVAAPNSRIRILVADDNADAADSLAMLLQAEGHVVLTASDGRRAIEVAEAFRPNVILMDVAMPNVDGIEAAREIRRHAWGAEIRIIALTAWGQEAERRRTREAGMDAHLVKPVDPRALAAALTATE
;
A
#
# COMPACT_ATOMS: atom_id res chain seq x y z
N MET A 1 -14.02 37.47 -10.38
CA MET A 1 -12.70 37.81 -10.91
C MET A 1 -11.58 37.10 -10.14
N VAL A 2 -11.52 37.12 -8.80
CA VAL A 2 -10.51 36.41 -7.98
C VAL A 2 -10.54 34.90 -8.18
N ILE A 3 -11.72 34.26 -8.27
CA ILE A 3 -11.87 32.81 -8.48
C ILE A 3 -11.34 32.37 -9.86
N PHE A 4 -11.47 33.21 -10.88
CA PHE A 4 -10.97 32.90 -12.24
C PHE A 4 -9.44 33.02 -12.32
N CYS A 5 -8.86 34.00 -11.63
CA CYS A 5 -7.41 34.19 -11.58
C CYS A 5 -6.69 33.05 -10.84
N VAL A 6 -7.30 32.53 -9.76
CA VAL A 6 -6.73 31.40 -9.01
C VAL A 6 -6.80 30.09 -9.80
N ARG A 7 -7.89 29.86 -10.57
CA ARG A 7 -7.99 28.67 -11.46
C ARG A 7 -6.96 28.71 -12.59
N SER A 8 -6.65 29.88 -13.15
CA SER A 8 -5.66 30.01 -14.23
C SER A 8 -4.21 29.79 -13.77
N VAL A 9 -3.90 30.06 -12.50
CA VAL A 9 -2.58 29.78 -11.90
C VAL A 9 -2.48 28.32 -11.42
N GLN A 10 -3.59 27.71 -11.08
CA GLN A 10 -3.65 26.35 -10.51
C GLN A 10 -3.39 25.26 -11.55
N ALA A 11 -3.91 25.40 -12.78
CA ALA A 11 -3.72 24.41 -13.85
C ALA A 11 -2.23 24.24 -14.25
N PRO A 12 -1.43 25.28 -14.48
CA PRO A 12 0.00 25.13 -14.74
C PRO A 12 0.79 24.66 -13.51
N PHE A 13 0.34 25.01 -12.31
CA PHE A 13 0.95 24.55 -11.07
C PHE A 13 0.72 23.05 -10.82
N ASP A 14 -0.50 22.56 -11.00
CA ASP A 14 -0.83 21.13 -10.88
C ASP A 14 -0.15 20.31 -12.00
N ALA A 15 -0.06 20.85 -13.23
CA ALA A 15 0.65 20.21 -14.34
C ALA A 15 2.16 20.10 -14.09
N PHE A 16 2.76 21.10 -13.44
CA PHE A 16 4.17 21.08 -13.06
C PHE A 16 4.49 19.94 -12.09
N TRP A 17 3.58 19.63 -11.15
CA TRP A 17 3.75 18.60 -10.15
C TRP A 17 3.33 17.21 -10.62
N SER A 18 2.48 17.11 -11.64
CA SER A 18 2.01 15.83 -12.21
C SER A 18 2.95 15.24 -13.26
N ALA A 19 3.91 16.01 -13.79
CA ALA A 19 4.87 15.54 -14.78
C ALA A 19 5.83 14.47 -14.21
N SER A 20 5.89 13.35 -14.87
CA SER A 20 6.71 12.18 -14.57
C SER A 20 8.19 12.48 -14.58
N ALA A 21 8.76 12.86 -13.48
CA ALA A 21 10.11 12.78 -12.94
C ALA A 21 10.28 13.83 -11.82
N PRO A 22 9.71 13.62 -10.64
CA PRO A 22 9.74 14.62 -9.56
C PRO A 22 11.18 15.04 -9.20
N THR A 23 12.13 14.12 -9.33
CA THR A 23 13.54 14.37 -9.00
C THR A 23 14.21 15.44 -9.88
N GLN A 24 13.95 15.46 -11.18
CA GLN A 24 14.58 16.46 -12.09
C GLN A 24 13.98 17.86 -11.92
N ALA A 25 12.68 17.97 -11.69
CA ALA A 25 12.02 19.24 -11.45
C ALA A 25 12.56 19.92 -10.17
N TYR A 26 12.69 19.17 -9.08
CA TYR A 26 13.26 19.67 -7.84
C TYR A 26 14.71 20.12 -7.99
N VAL A 27 15.54 19.36 -8.72
CA VAL A 27 16.92 19.73 -9.01
C VAL A 27 17.00 21.06 -9.78
N ARG A 28 16.12 21.26 -10.76
CA ARG A 28 16.04 22.53 -11.50
C ARG A 28 15.67 23.70 -10.60
N LEU A 29 14.66 23.51 -9.73
CA LEU A 29 14.23 24.54 -8.78
C LEU A 29 15.33 24.89 -7.79
N VAL A 30 16.05 23.92 -7.25
CA VAL A 30 17.19 24.14 -6.36
C VAL A 30 18.29 24.93 -7.06
N ARG A 31 18.62 24.61 -8.32
CA ARG A 31 19.61 25.35 -9.11
C ARG A 31 19.14 26.75 -9.42
N MET A 32 17.85 26.94 -9.72
CA MET A 32 17.28 28.29 -9.92
C MET A 32 17.33 29.10 -8.63
N ALA A 33 16.96 28.55 -7.50
CA ALA A 33 17.06 29.21 -6.20
C ALA A 33 18.52 29.60 -5.89
N ALA A 34 19.46 28.70 -6.11
CA ALA A 34 20.88 28.97 -5.95
C ALA A 34 21.36 30.11 -6.89
N LEU A 35 20.95 30.10 -8.16
CA LEU A 35 21.30 31.14 -9.13
C LEU A 35 20.74 32.51 -8.71
N VAL A 36 19.45 32.56 -8.33
CA VAL A 36 18.82 33.79 -7.87
C VAL A 36 19.52 34.35 -6.63
N ALA A 37 19.81 33.51 -5.65
CA ALA A 37 20.51 33.91 -4.43
C ALA A 37 21.94 34.40 -4.74
N PHE A 38 22.64 33.76 -5.67
CA PHE A 38 23.97 34.20 -6.12
C PHE A 38 23.91 35.56 -6.82
N LEU A 39 22.92 35.76 -7.70
CA LEU A 39 22.71 37.04 -8.38
C LEU A 39 22.41 38.18 -7.40
N VAL A 40 21.56 37.90 -6.39
CA VAL A 40 21.27 38.88 -5.32
C VAL A 40 22.57 39.24 -4.58
N ALA A 41 23.37 38.24 -4.20
CA ALA A 41 24.65 38.47 -3.54
C ALA A 41 25.63 39.27 -4.42
N ALA A 42 25.74 38.94 -5.70
CA ALA A 42 26.58 39.65 -6.66
C ALA A 42 26.13 41.13 -6.86
N LEU A 43 24.82 41.36 -6.96
CA LEU A 43 24.26 42.70 -7.05
C LEU A 43 24.55 43.55 -5.80
N ILE A 44 24.49 42.98 -4.61
CA ILE A 44 24.84 43.66 -3.36
C ILE A 44 26.32 44.01 -3.37
N LEU A 45 27.22 43.07 -3.70
CA LEU A 45 28.66 43.34 -3.76
C LEU A 45 29.01 44.40 -4.82
N PHE A 46 28.37 44.32 -5.99
CA PHE A 46 28.51 45.34 -7.03
C PHE A 46 28.02 46.72 -6.55
N GLY A 47 26.91 46.77 -5.81
CA GLY A 47 26.40 47.98 -5.18
C GLY A 47 27.40 48.62 -4.22
N TRP A 48 28.14 47.79 -3.46
CA TRP A 48 29.22 48.27 -2.60
C TRP A 48 30.43 48.76 -3.40
N ALA A 49 30.83 48.04 -4.44
CA ALA A 49 31.95 48.42 -5.29
C ALA A 49 31.71 49.75 -6.03
N CYS A 50 30.49 49.97 -6.53
CA CYS A 50 30.12 51.18 -7.28
C CYS A 50 29.45 52.26 -6.42
N ASN A 51 29.33 52.04 -5.12
CA ASN A 51 28.66 52.95 -4.17
C ASN A 51 27.20 53.26 -4.54
N LEU A 52 26.46 52.26 -5.08
CA LEU A 52 25.07 52.41 -5.49
C LEU A 52 24.13 52.01 -4.34
N THR A 53 23.53 53.00 -3.67
CA THR A 53 22.67 52.79 -2.48
C THR A 53 21.47 51.93 -2.76
N LEU A 54 20.85 52.01 -3.94
CA LEU A 54 19.70 51.17 -4.32
C LEU A 54 20.03 49.67 -4.31
N LEU A 55 21.21 49.30 -4.80
CA LEU A 55 21.63 47.90 -4.84
C LEU A 55 22.04 47.37 -3.45
N LYS A 56 22.61 48.21 -2.59
CA LYS A 56 22.96 47.85 -1.22
C LYS A 56 21.73 47.66 -0.35
N CYS A 57 20.71 48.52 -0.47
CA CYS A 57 19.56 48.61 0.42
C CYS A 57 18.32 47.91 -0.13
N GLY A 58 18.19 47.75 -1.45
CA GLY A 58 17.00 47.24 -2.15
C GLY A 58 15.89 48.27 -2.34
N LEU A 59 15.69 49.18 -1.38
CA LEU A 59 14.75 50.31 -1.45
C LEU A 59 15.42 51.58 -0.90
N PRO A 60 15.06 52.75 -1.41
CA PRO A 60 15.59 54.04 -0.89
C PRO A 60 15.26 54.22 0.59
N GLY A 61 16.22 54.70 1.36
CA GLY A 61 16.04 54.95 2.80
C GLY A 61 16.05 53.72 3.69
N GLN A 62 16.27 52.53 3.14
CA GLN A 62 16.39 51.29 3.90
C GLN A 62 17.86 51.00 4.24
N ARG A 63 18.04 50.04 5.16
CA ARG A 63 19.38 49.66 5.64
C ARG A 63 20.14 48.82 4.63
N ALA A 64 21.42 49.11 4.44
CA ALA A 64 22.28 48.35 3.55
C ALA A 64 22.58 46.96 4.07
N THR A 65 22.54 45.98 3.18
CA THR A 65 23.05 44.64 3.45
C THR A 65 24.56 44.64 3.49
N GLN A 66 25.17 44.17 4.56
CA GLN A 66 26.62 44.23 4.78
C GLN A 66 27.39 43.32 3.79
N PRO A 67 28.62 43.73 3.35
CA PRO A 67 29.41 42.95 2.38
C PRO A 67 29.69 41.52 2.82
N LEU A 68 30.02 41.29 4.10
CA LEU A 68 30.28 39.96 4.65
C LEU A 68 29.05 39.06 4.51
N SER A 69 27.83 39.59 4.74
CA SER A 69 26.58 38.82 4.53
C SER A 69 26.41 38.41 3.07
N ALA A 70 26.73 39.33 2.12
CA ALA A 70 26.64 39.02 0.69
C ALA A 70 27.62 37.93 0.26
N VAL A 71 28.86 37.94 0.80
CA VAL A 71 29.83 36.85 0.58
C VAL A 71 29.31 35.52 1.11
N CYS A 72 28.73 35.51 2.32
CA CYS A 72 28.12 34.32 2.89
C CYS A 72 26.93 33.79 2.06
N PHE A 73 26.12 34.69 1.47
CA PHE A 73 25.04 34.29 0.54
C PHE A 73 25.61 33.69 -0.73
N ALA A 74 26.66 34.28 -1.33
CA ALA A 74 27.30 33.72 -2.52
C ALA A 74 27.88 32.30 -2.24
N LEU A 75 28.60 32.12 -1.13
CA LEU A 75 29.15 30.81 -0.72
C LEU A 75 28.03 29.81 -0.48
N SER A 76 26.94 30.20 0.19
CA SER A 76 25.79 29.34 0.44
C SER A 76 25.06 28.98 -0.86
N ALA A 77 24.93 29.89 -1.80
CA ALA A 77 24.33 29.63 -3.11
C ALA A 77 25.18 28.65 -3.93
N ILE A 78 26.51 28.80 -3.93
CA ILE A 78 27.44 27.86 -4.56
C ILE A 78 27.32 26.49 -3.90
N ALA A 79 27.32 26.41 -2.56
CA ALA A 79 27.16 25.17 -1.84
C ALA A 79 25.83 24.49 -2.16
N LEU A 80 24.75 25.24 -2.28
CA LEU A 80 23.43 24.74 -2.64
C LEU A 80 23.40 24.17 -4.08
N ALA A 81 23.97 24.88 -5.04
CA ALA A 81 24.10 24.43 -6.42
C ALA A 81 24.89 23.13 -6.52
N LEU A 82 26.06 23.09 -5.87
CA LEU A 82 26.92 21.90 -5.82
C LEU A 82 26.27 20.71 -5.12
N SER A 83 25.33 20.95 -4.22
CA SER A 83 24.59 19.87 -3.56
C SER A 83 23.79 19.01 -4.53
N THR A 84 23.48 19.51 -5.72
CA THR A 84 22.74 18.77 -6.77
C THR A 84 23.64 17.83 -7.58
N GLU A 85 24.95 17.99 -7.50
CA GLU A 85 25.93 17.20 -8.25
C GLU A 85 26.36 15.95 -7.48
N ARG A 86 26.65 14.87 -8.22
CA ARG A 86 27.10 13.58 -7.64
C ARG A 86 28.64 13.46 -7.53
N CYS A 87 29.37 14.41 -8.04
CA CYS A 87 30.83 14.42 -8.07
C CYS A 87 31.43 14.49 -6.64
N VAL A 88 32.49 13.73 -6.38
CA VAL A 88 33.19 13.74 -5.08
C VAL A 88 33.79 15.10 -4.80
N LEU A 89 34.42 15.72 -5.79
CA LEU A 89 35.02 17.05 -5.68
C LEU A 89 33.96 18.10 -5.33
N CYS A 90 32.76 18.04 -5.96
CA CYS A 90 31.64 18.92 -5.66
C CYS A 90 31.18 18.80 -4.20
N ARG A 91 31.19 17.57 -3.65
CA ARG A 91 30.83 17.34 -2.24
C ARG A 91 31.84 17.95 -1.27
N VAL A 92 33.13 17.82 -1.57
CA VAL A 92 34.17 18.43 -0.75
C VAL A 92 34.04 19.94 -0.81
N PHE A 93 33.95 20.54 -2.00
CA PHE A 93 33.85 21.98 -2.19
C PHE A 93 32.58 22.56 -1.53
N LYS A 94 31.44 21.87 -1.62
CA LYS A 94 30.22 22.23 -0.89
C LYS A 94 30.46 22.31 0.62
N ARG A 95 31.13 21.30 1.21
CA ARG A 95 31.43 21.29 2.64
C ARG A 95 32.36 22.40 3.04
N VAL A 96 33.34 22.69 2.20
CA VAL A 96 34.26 23.83 2.42
C VAL A 96 33.48 25.14 2.42
N CYS A 97 32.63 25.40 1.43
CA CYS A 97 31.80 26.63 1.40
C CYS A 97 30.90 26.72 2.65
N ALA A 98 30.23 25.66 3.05
CA ALA A 98 29.39 25.64 4.25
C ALA A 98 30.20 25.88 5.53
N ALA A 99 31.38 25.28 5.64
CA ALA A 99 32.31 25.49 6.76
C ALA A 99 32.81 26.94 6.82
N LEU A 100 33.13 27.56 5.68
CA LEU A 100 33.53 28.96 5.61
C LEU A 100 32.39 29.89 6.08
N VAL A 101 31.15 29.64 5.69
CA VAL A 101 29.98 30.40 6.18
C VAL A 101 29.87 30.27 7.71
N LEU A 102 29.98 29.06 8.26
CA LEU A 102 29.92 28.84 9.71
C LEU A 102 31.10 29.50 10.42
N ALA A 103 32.32 29.42 9.87
CA ALA A 103 33.48 30.07 10.42
C ALA A 103 33.31 31.60 10.46
N ALA A 104 32.79 32.21 9.39
CA ALA A 104 32.48 33.64 9.36
C ALA A 104 31.43 34.03 10.42
N VAL A 105 30.36 33.21 10.55
CA VAL A 105 29.34 33.42 11.59
C VAL A 105 29.93 33.31 13.00
N ILE A 106 30.69 32.27 13.27
CA ILE A 106 31.34 32.06 14.59
C ILE A 106 32.31 33.20 14.91
N ALA A 107 33.15 33.56 13.96
CA ALA A 107 34.09 34.65 14.12
C ALA A 107 33.40 35.99 14.43
N THR A 108 32.32 36.32 13.71
CA THR A 108 31.53 37.54 13.94
C THR A 108 30.80 37.51 15.30
N VAL A 109 30.24 36.34 15.68
CA VAL A 109 29.61 36.17 17.02
C VAL A 109 30.65 36.34 18.12
N TRP A 110 31.85 35.79 17.94
CA TRP A 110 32.94 35.87 18.90
C TRP A 110 33.47 37.33 19.03
N GLN A 111 33.64 38.02 17.90
CA GLN A 111 33.96 39.44 17.90
C GLN A 111 32.92 40.28 18.64
N ASN A 112 31.63 39.98 18.48
CA ASN A 112 30.56 40.65 19.20
C ASN A 112 30.56 40.36 20.72
N ALA A 113 30.84 39.10 21.11
CA ALA A 113 30.84 38.68 22.52
C ALA A 113 32.01 39.21 23.33
N LEU A 114 33.19 39.31 22.70
CA LEU A 114 34.42 39.76 23.35
C LEU A 114 34.72 41.27 23.12
N ASP A 115 33.91 41.93 22.34
CA ASP A 115 34.10 43.35 21.91
C ASP A 115 35.46 43.62 21.23
N ILE A 116 36.02 42.58 20.57
CA ILE A 116 37.29 42.64 19.82
C ILE A 116 37.00 42.99 18.36
N ASP A 117 37.86 43.76 17.73
CA ASP A 117 37.79 44.03 16.31
C ASP A 117 38.97 43.33 15.58
N TRP A 118 38.67 42.32 14.79
CA TRP A 118 39.63 41.62 13.94
C TRP A 118 39.66 42.16 12.52
N GLY A 119 38.84 43.19 12.23
CA GLY A 119 38.75 43.82 10.90
C GLY A 119 38.12 42.91 9.82
N LEU A 120 37.54 41.75 10.19
CA LEU A 120 36.88 40.84 9.23
C LEU A 120 35.70 41.52 8.52
N ASP A 121 35.02 42.40 9.22
CA ASP A 121 33.83 43.11 8.76
C ASP A 121 34.18 44.21 7.73
N GLN A 122 35.45 44.65 7.75
CA GLN A 122 36.00 45.76 6.95
C GLN A 122 36.98 45.25 5.88
N LEU A 123 37.22 43.94 5.77
CA LEU A 123 38.10 43.35 4.76
C LEU A 123 37.71 43.71 3.32
N LEU A 124 36.42 43.90 3.07
CA LEU A 124 35.88 44.33 1.79
C LEU A 124 35.27 45.73 1.93
N PHE A 125 35.72 46.65 1.08
CA PHE A 125 35.16 47.99 0.99
C PHE A 125 35.27 48.84 2.27
N SER A 126 36.42 48.79 2.98
CA SER A 126 36.68 49.48 4.26
C SER A 126 36.21 50.94 4.28
N ASP A 127 36.60 51.72 3.29
CA ASP A 127 36.29 53.17 3.21
C ASP A 127 34.79 53.43 3.02
N ALA A 128 34.13 52.64 2.15
CA ALA A 128 32.71 52.78 1.88
C ALA A 128 31.84 52.37 3.09
N VAL A 129 32.28 51.35 3.84
CA VAL A 129 31.57 50.84 5.02
C VAL A 129 31.63 51.82 6.19
N VAL A 130 32.79 52.46 6.40
CA VAL A 130 32.98 53.45 7.48
C VAL A 130 32.19 54.75 7.23
N HIS A 131 32.13 55.21 5.98
CA HIS A 131 31.44 56.46 5.64
C HIS A 131 29.91 56.35 5.64
N GLU A 132 29.33 55.18 5.47
CA GLU A 132 27.87 55.03 5.32
C GLU A 132 27.11 54.94 6.66
N GLN A 133 27.79 54.75 7.80
CA GLN A 133 27.15 54.58 9.12
C GLN A 133 27.78 55.44 10.24
N PRO A 134 27.84 56.75 10.09
CA PRO A 134 28.29 57.60 11.19
C PRO A 134 27.25 57.59 12.33
N GLY A 135 27.62 57.08 13.50
CA GLY A 135 26.80 57.17 14.70
C GLY A 135 25.86 56.00 15.03
N SER A 136 26.00 54.86 14.35
CA SER A 136 25.25 53.66 14.74
C SER A 136 25.89 52.95 15.95
N PHE A 137 25.07 52.43 16.87
CA PHE A 137 25.50 51.59 18.02
C PHE A 137 26.20 50.29 17.60
N LEU A 138 26.15 49.94 16.33
CA LEU A 138 26.85 48.79 15.75
C LEU A 138 28.11 49.23 15.01
N ARG A 139 29.18 48.46 15.16
CA ARG A 139 30.40 48.67 14.42
C ARG A 139 30.15 48.55 12.91
N PRO A 140 30.72 49.43 12.07
CA PRO A 140 30.52 49.43 10.62
C PRO A 140 30.90 48.06 10.02
N GLY A 141 30.10 47.58 9.05
CA GLY A 141 30.34 46.31 8.32
C GLY A 141 29.82 45.05 8.98
N ARG A 142 29.40 45.08 10.25
CA ARG A 142 28.90 43.89 10.96
C ARG A 142 27.51 43.47 10.51
N PRO A 143 27.31 42.19 10.19
CA PRO A 143 25.98 41.62 9.94
C PRO A 143 25.05 41.75 11.16
N ALA A 144 23.76 41.98 10.92
CA ALA A 144 22.76 42.01 11.97
C ALA A 144 22.63 40.65 12.66
N GLY A 145 22.27 40.64 13.96
CA GLY A 145 22.13 39.42 14.75
C GLY A 145 21.20 38.40 14.13
N GLY A 146 20.03 38.84 13.60
CA GLY A 146 19.09 37.95 12.89
C GLY A 146 19.68 37.34 11.62
N THR A 147 20.51 38.09 10.87
CA THR A 147 21.21 37.57 9.70
C THR A 147 22.26 36.51 10.09
N LEU A 148 23.03 36.75 11.17
CA LEU A 148 24.02 35.79 11.66
C LEU A 148 23.40 34.48 12.08
N VAL A 149 22.30 34.52 12.85
CA VAL A 149 21.59 33.32 13.25
C VAL A 149 21.06 32.54 12.04
N ALA A 150 20.44 33.26 11.08
CA ALA A 150 19.92 32.62 9.87
C ALA A 150 21.04 32.00 9.01
N LEU A 151 22.21 32.69 8.85
CA LEU A 151 23.38 32.12 8.17
C LEU A 151 23.95 30.90 8.90
N GLY A 152 23.97 30.92 10.23
CA GLY A 152 24.35 29.74 11.03
C GLY A 152 23.46 28.56 10.77
N LEU A 153 22.12 28.73 10.84
CA LEU A 153 21.14 27.69 10.53
C LEU A 153 21.33 27.17 9.09
N LEU A 154 21.58 28.08 8.13
CA LEU A 154 21.80 27.72 6.72
C LEU A 154 23.08 26.89 6.53
N GLY A 155 24.19 27.29 7.15
CA GLY A 155 25.46 26.56 7.12
C GLY A 155 25.29 25.12 7.67
N PHE A 156 24.61 24.97 8.80
CA PHE A 156 24.28 23.65 9.35
C PHE A 156 23.39 22.83 8.41
N CYS A 157 22.35 23.44 7.82
CA CYS A 157 21.52 22.75 6.83
C CYS A 157 22.35 22.24 5.64
N LEU A 158 23.26 23.07 5.10
CA LEU A 158 24.12 22.69 3.98
C LEU A 158 25.05 21.52 4.30
N LEU A 159 25.54 21.41 5.54
CA LEU A 159 26.31 20.27 6.00
C LEU A 159 25.46 19.00 6.14
N LEU A 160 24.20 19.15 6.61
CA LEU A 160 23.28 18.04 6.85
C LEU A 160 22.59 17.53 5.57
N THR A 161 22.77 18.17 4.41
CA THR A 161 22.11 17.77 3.15
C THR A 161 22.32 16.31 2.76
N GLU A 162 23.43 15.68 3.16
CA GLU A 162 23.79 14.29 2.84
C GLU A 162 23.63 13.33 4.02
N ALA A 163 23.20 13.81 5.17
CA ALA A 163 23.05 12.96 6.36
C ALA A 163 21.94 11.93 6.15
N ARG A 164 22.26 10.67 6.43
CA ARG A 164 21.36 9.51 6.22
C ARG A 164 20.54 9.14 7.45
N SER A 165 20.92 9.61 8.63
CA SER A 165 20.21 9.27 9.86
C SER A 165 18.85 10.00 9.95
N ALA A 166 17.85 9.32 10.49
CA ALA A 166 16.52 9.90 10.68
C ALA A 166 16.55 11.12 11.62
N ALA A 167 17.42 11.12 12.62
CA ALA A 167 17.61 12.25 13.53
C ALA A 167 18.15 13.49 12.79
N ALA A 168 19.20 13.34 11.98
CA ALA A 168 19.75 14.41 11.17
C ALA A 168 18.75 14.92 10.12
N GLY A 169 17.92 14.04 9.55
CA GLY A 169 16.83 14.44 8.66
C GLY A 169 15.78 15.31 9.35
N ARG A 170 15.37 14.96 10.58
CA ARG A 170 14.46 15.79 11.39
C ARG A 170 15.09 17.14 11.72
N LEU A 171 16.34 17.13 12.19
CA LEU A 171 17.06 18.36 12.49
C LEU A 171 17.16 19.28 11.28
N TYR A 172 17.49 18.73 10.11
CA TYR A 172 17.55 19.47 8.85
C TYR A 172 16.24 20.21 8.54
N VAL A 173 15.09 19.51 8.63
CA VAL A 173 13.78 20.11 8.38
C VAL A 173 13.46 21.20 9.40
N TRP A 174 13.75 20.97 10.67
CA TRP A 174 13.52 21.97 11.73
C TRP A 174 14.36 23.23 11.50
N LEU A 175 15.67 23.08 11.25
CA LEU A 175 16.57 24.21 10.99
C LEU A 175 16.14 25.02 9.75
N ALA A 176 15.81 24.32 8.65
CA ALA A 176 15.37 24.97 7.42
C ALA A 176 14.02 25.68 7.58
N THR A 177 13.08 25.07 8.31
CA THR A 177 11.77 25.69 8.59
C THR A 177 11.92 26.92 9.46
N THR A 178 12.74 26.85 10.51
CA THR A 178 13.05 28.02 11.36
C THR A 178 13.70 29.14 10.55
N GLY A 179 14.63 28.81 9.65
CA GLY A 179 15.27 29.81 8.77
C GLY A 179 14.28 30.46 7.81
N ILE A 180 13.33 29.73 7.23
CA ILE A 180 12.25 30.33 6.41
C ILE A 180 11.37 31.26 7.25
N LEU A 181 10.99 30.86 8.46
CA LEU A 181 10.15 31.67 9.34
C LEU A 181 10.88 33.00 9.72
N LEU A 182 12.17 32.92 10.07
CA LEU A 182 12.98 34.12 10.34
C LEU A 182 13.03 35.05 9.12
N SER A 183 13.26 34.49 7.93
CA SER A 183 13.31 35.30 6.69
C SER A 183 11.94 35.90 6.36
N ALA A 184 10.86 35.13 6.53
CA ALA A 184 9.50 35.61 6.32
C ALA A 184 9.13 36.73 7.28
N THR A 185 9.55 36.66 8.56
CA THR A 185 9.34 37.73 9.55
C THR A 185 10.00 39.02 9.12
N VAL A 186 11.23 38.97 8.57
CA VAL A 186 11.93 40.16 8.03
C VAL A 186 11.17 40.75 6.85
N LEU A 187 10.76 39.91 5.87
CA LEU A 187 10.02 40.35 4.70
C LEU A 187 8.66 40.97 5.05
N LEU A 188 7.95 40.38 6.01
CA LEU A 188 6.69 40.93 6.54
C LEU A 188 6.92 42.27 7.23
N ALA A 189 8.00 42.40 8.03
CA ALA A 189 8.34 43.68 8.67
C ALA A 189 8.54 44.81 7.64
N TYR A 190 9.21 44.53 6.52
CA TYR A 190 9.33 45.46 5.43
C TYR A 190 8.01 45.76 4.72
N ALA A 191 7.21 44.73 4.44
CA ALA A 191 5.92 44.88 3.77
C ALA A 191 4.94 45.78 4.56
N TYR A 192 4.96 45.65 5.89
CA TYR A 192 4.04 46.37 6.79
C TYR A 192 4.65 47.59 7.48
N SER A 193 5.89 47.95 7.19
CA SER A 193 6.60 49.06 7.84
C SER A 193 6.57 48.96 9.39
N LEU A 194 6.72 47.73 9.91
CA LEU A 194 6.61 47.43 11.33
C LEU A 194 7.87 47.91 12.07
N ASN A 195 7.93 49.19 12.40
CA ASN A 195 9.03 49.79 13.19
C ASN A 195 9.25 49.07 14.54
N VAL A 196 8.23 48.43 15.09
CA VAL A 196 8.31 47.67 16.35
C VAL A 196 9.28 46.48 16.26
N LEU A 197 9.35 45.79 15.12
CA LEU A 197 10.30 44.68 14.93
C LEU A 197 11.74 45.18 14.86
N TYR A 198 11.97 46.39 14.36
CA TYR A 198 13.29 47.03 14.36
C TYR A 198 13.72 47.53 15.75
N ALA A 199 12.76 47.75 16.67
CA ALA A 199 13.07 48.06 18.05
C ALA A 199 13.57 46.85 18.84
N MET A 200 13.28 45.61 18.35
CA MET A 200 13.89 44.40 18.89
C MET A 200 15.33 44.30 18.36
N GLY A 201 16.32 44.44 19.23
CA GLY A 201 17.75 44.45 18.86
C GLY A 201 18.21 43.30 17.96
N PHE A 202 17.51 42.15 18.01
CA PHE A 202 17.77 40.96 17.17
C PHE A 202 17.48 41.20 15.67
N TYR A 203 16.40 41.91 15.32
CA TYR A 203 16.01 42.24 13.95
C TYR A 203 16.50 43.65 13.52
N ALA A 204 17.04 44.41 14.48
CA ALA A 204 17.60 45.69 14.18
C ALA A 204 18.68 45.52 13.09
N HIS A 205 18.59 46.35 12.05
CA HIS A 205 19.60 46.42 11.00
C HIS A 205 19.61 45.27 9.95
N VAL A 206 18.63 44.35 9.93
CA VAL A 206 18.51 43.37 8.84
C VAL A 206 18.02 44.08 7.57
N GLY A 207 18.79 44.03 6.49
CA GLY A 207 18.41 44.66 5.21
C GLY A 207 17.36 43.81 4.45
N LEU A 208 16.55 44.46 3.60
CA LEU A 208 15.55 43.80 2.75
C LEU A 208 16.18 42.70 1.87
N ASN A 209 17.30 43.01 1.23
CA ASN A 209 18.03 42.07 0.39
C ASN A 209 18.50 40.83 1.16
N SER A 210 18.84 40.97 2.46
CA SER A 210 19.17 39.85 3.34
C SER A 210 17.97 38.94 3.57
N GLY A 211 16.79 39.53 3.80
CA GLY A 211 15.54 38.76 3.94
C GLY A 211 15.20 37.98 2.69
N VAL A 212 15.29 38.60 1.51
CA VAL A 212 15.04 37.94 0.22
C VAL A 212 16.07 36.83 -0.03
N GLY A 213 17.36 37.12 0.12
CA GLY A 213 18.44 36.16 -0.12
C GLY A 213 18.31 34.90 0.78
N LEU A 214 18.06 35.13 2.07
CA LEU A 214 17.83 34.03 3.02
C LEU A 214 16.58 33.23 2.69
N ALA A 215 15.46 33.87 2.37
CA ALA A 215 14.22 33.17 2.01
C ALA A 215 14.41 32.25 0.80
N VAL A 216 15.08 32.76 -0.25
CA VAL A 216 15.38 32.00 -1.47
C VAL A 216 16.32 30.82 -1.16
N LEU A 217 17.37 31.04 -0.34
CA LEU A 217 18.30 29.98 0.04
C LEU A 217 17.63 28.87 0.89
N PHE A 218 16.86 29.24 1.89
CA PHE A 218 16.14 28.26 2.72
C PHE A 218 15.05 27.49 1.93
N TYR A 219 14.38 28.16 1.00
CA TYR A 219 13.46 27.51 0.08
C TYR A 219 14.20 26.48 -0.79
N GLY A 220 15.36 26.84 -1.36
CA GLY A 220 16.21 25.92 -2.11
C GLY A 220 16.70 24.74 -1.27
N VAL A 221 17.08 24.99 -0.01
CA VAL A 221 17.48 23.96 0.95
C VAL A 221 16.32 22.99 1.19
N LEU A 222 15.11 23.45 1.48
CA LEU A 222 13.95 22.56 1.67
C LEU A 222 13.64 21.72 0.44
N LEU A 223 13.71 22.30 -0.75
CA LEU A 223 13.47 21.59 -2.00
C LEU A 223 14.57 20.56 -2.32
N ARG A 224 15.75 20.67 -1.71
CA ARG A 224 16.84 19.71 -1.93
C ARG A 224 16.52 18.31 -1.38
N ARG A 225 15.72 18.23 -0.31
CA ARG A 225 15.28 16.98 0.30
C ARG A 225 13.75 16.95 0.43
N PRO A 226 13.04 16.80 -0.71
CA PRO A 226 11.58 16.76 -0.73
C PRO A 226 10.99 15.50 -0.08
N ASP A 227 11.83 14.52 0.22
CA ASP A 227 11.49 13.26 0.89
C ASP A 227 11.26 13.42 2.41
N LEU A 228 11.65 14.56 3.00
CA LEU A 228 11.64 14.77 4.44
C LEU A 228 10.51 15.67 4.95
N GLY A 229 10.01 15.33 6.13
CA GLY A 229 9.09 16.14 6.92
C GLY A 229 7.83 16.58 6.17
N TRP A 230 7.38 17.82 6.42
CA TRP A 230 6.19 18.40 5.81
C TRP A 230 6.35 18.70 4.30
N VAL A 231 7.58 18.83 3.81
CA VAL A 231 7.85 19.02 2.38
C VAL A 231 7.40 17.80 1.58
N ARG A 232 7.57 16.58 2.11
CA ARG A 232 7.08 15.35 1.52
C ARG A 232 5.56 15.37 1.34
N LEU A 233 4.82 15.96 2.29
CA LEU A 233 3.37 16.09 2.18
C LEU A 233 2.96 16.99 1.01
N LEU A 234 3.74 18.04 0.71
CA LEU A 234 3.47 18.92 -0.42
C LEU A 234 3.99 18.37 -1.74
N ALA A 235 5.09 17.61 -1.72
CA ALA A 235 5.75 17.06 -2.89
C ALA A 235 5.05 15.82 -3.48
N GLY A 236 4.23 15.12 -2.70
CA GLY A 236 3.56 13.91 -3.10
C GLY A 236 2.44 14.11 -4.12
N ASN A 237 2.06 13.01 -4.83
CA ASN A 237 0.91 12.98 -5.73
C ASN A 237 -0.36 12.43 -5.05
N SER A 238 -0.36 12.29 -3.73
CA SER A 238 -1.53 11.86 -2.98
C SER A 238 -2.64 12.92 -2.99
N MET A 239 -3.89 12.51 -2.80
CA MET A 239 -5.02 13.42 -2.65
C MET A 239 -4.79 14.42 -1.52
N GLY A 240 -4.14 13.99 -0.42
CA GLY A 240 -3.75 14.85 0.69
C GLY A 240 -2.73 15.92 0.28
N ALA A 241 -1.73 15.56 -0.54
CA ALA A 241 -0.74 16.50 -1.04
C ALA A 241 -1.36 17.56 -1.97
N MET A 242 -2.26 17.16 -2.87
CA MET A 242 -3.00 18.09 -3.73
C MET A 242 -3.88 19.03 -2.90
N SER A 243 -4.55 18.49 -1.90
CA SER A 243 -5.41 19.28 -1.00
C SER A 243 -4.60 20.27 -0.18
N ALA A 244 -3.44 19.85 0.36
CA ALA A 244 -2.54 20.72 1.12
C ALA A 244 -1.97 21.85 0.27
N ARG A 245 -1.54 21.58 -0.98
CA ARG A 245 -1.08 22.62 -1.92
C ARG A 245 -2.17 23.64 -2.22
N ARG A 246 -3.39 23.17 -2.49
CA ARG A 246 -4.55 24.05 -2.73
C ARG A 246 -4.86 24.92 -1.52
N LEU A 247 -4.87 24.32 -0.34
CA LEU A 247 -5.11 25.05 0.91
C LEU A 247 -4.04 26.14 1.12
N MET A 248 -2.76 25.80 0.92
CA MET A 248 -1.65 26.72 1.06
C MET A 248 -1.74 27.89 0.07
N LEU A 249 -2.10 27.64 -1.19
CA LEU A 249 -2.31 28.68 -2.18
C LEU A 249 -3.50 29.59 -1.83
N TRP A 250 -4.64 28.99 -1.45
CA TRP A 250 -5.82 29.76 -1.07
C TRP A 250 -5.60 30.62 0.18
N THR A 251 -5.00 30.05 1.23
CA THR A 251 -4.71 30.79 2.47
C THR A 251 -3.66 31.87 2.23
N GLY A 252 -2.62 31.58 1.47
CA GLY A 252 -1.59 32.55 1.12
C GLY A 252 -2.12 33.72 0.28
N SER A 253 -2.92 33.43 -0.76
CA SER A 253 -3.51 34.48 -1.60
C SER A 253 -4.52 35.34 -0.82
N LEU A 254 -5.33 34.70 0.02
CA LEU A 254 -6.31 35.41 0.85
C LEU A 254 -5.63 36.30 1.88
N PHE A 255 -4.52 35.83 2.48
CA PHE A 255 -3.72 36.62 3.39
C PHE A 255 -3.04 37.82 2.67
N ALA A 256 -2.54 37.62 1.45
CA ALA A 256 -1.98 38.71 0.64
C ALA A 256 -3.01 39.78 0.28
N VAL A 257 -4.23 39.35 -0.09
CA VAL A 257 -5.35 40.29 -0.37
C VAL A 257 -5.73 41.06 0.89
N LEU A 258 -5.84 40.41 2.04
CA LEU A 258 -6.12 41.04 3.32
C LEU A 258 -5.02 42.07 3.66
N ALA A 259 -3.76 41.69 3.45
CA ALA A 259 -2.62 42.57 3.66
C ALA A 259 -2.70 43.84 2.82
N ILE A 260 -3.06 43.74 1.55
CA ILE A 260 -3.24 44.88 0.65
C ILE A 260 -4.39 45.78 1.13
N ILE A 261 -5.54 45.18 1.49
CA ILE A 261 -6.71 45.93 1.99
C ILE A 261 -6.34 46.73 3.26
N VAL A 262 -5.67 46.06 4.22
CA VAL A 262 -5.22 46.71 5.46
C VAL A 262 -4.23 47.82 5.16
N ARG A 263 -3.29 47.64 4.23
CA ARG A 263 -2.31 48.64 3.82
C ARG A 263 -2.94 49.86 3.15
N VAL A 264 -3.91 49.63 2.25
CA VAL A 264 -4.65 50.70 1.58
C VAL A 264 -5.48 51.49 2.59
N GLY A 265 -6.15 50.82 3.54
CA GLY A 265 -6.90 51.50 4.59
C GLY A 265 -6.01 52.38 5.48
N HIS A 266 -4.80 51.92 5.80
CA HIS A 266 -3.82 52.72 6.53
C HIS A 266 -3.36 53.95 5.72
N SER A 267 -3.04 53.78 4.42
CA SER A 267 -2.63 54.88 3.55
C SER A 267 -3.75 55.90 3.28
N ALA A 268 -5.01 55.48 3.45
CA ALA A 268 -6.20 56.32 3.37
C ALA A 268 -6.57 56.97 4.73
N GLU A 269 -5.71 56.86 5.74
CA GLU A 269 -5.89 57.40 7.10
C GLU A 269 -7.18 56.93 7.82
N LEU A 270 -7.75 55.77 7.40
CA LEU A 270 -8.97 55.25 7.98
C LEU A 270 -8.79 54.78 9.44
N TYR A 271 -7.56 54.42 9.83
CA TYR A 271 -7.21 53.96 11.18
C TYR A 271 -5.74 54.11 11.51
N ALA A 272 -5.41 54.13 12.80
CA ALA A 272 -4.04 54.25 13.30
C ALA A 272 -3.21 52.98 13.06
N ALA A 273 -1.89 53.09 12.90
CA ALA A 273 -0.96 51.99 12.66
C ALA A 273 -1.05 50.86 13.69
N ARG A 274 -1.40 51.13 14.95
CA ARG A 274 -1.60 50.12 15.98
C ARG A 274 -2.80 49.21 15.72
N PHE A 275 -3.85 49.76 15.08
CA PHE A 275 -5.04 49.01 14.72
C PHE A 275 -4.80 48.08 13.50
N GLU A 276 -3.89 48.47 12.62
CA GLU A 276 -3.48 47.70 11.44
C GLU A 276 -3.00 46.32 11.81
N VAL A 277 -2.09 46.20 12.79
CA VAL A 277 -1.56 44.91 13.26
C VAL A 277 -2.64 44.04 13.90
N THR A 278 -3.50 44.68 14.71
CA THR A 278 -4.61 43.95 15.38
C THR A 278 -5.61 43.45 14.35
N LEU A 279 -6.01 44.28 13.39
CA LEU A 279 -6.95 43.91 12.34
C LEU A 279 -6.38 42.76 11.48
N LEU A 280 -5.12 42.85 11.06
CA LEU A 280 -4.44 41.81 10.28
C LEU A 280 -4.38 40.46 11.06
N THR A 281 -4.04 40.54 12.35
CA THR A 281 -3.93 39.35 13.20
C THR A 281 -5.29 38.67 13.38
N VAL A 282 -6.33 39.41 13.76
CA VAL A 282 -7.67 38.89 14.00
C VAL A 282 -8.28 38.34 12.72
N CYS A 283 -8.24 39.10 11.61
CA CYS A 283 -8.76 38.65 10.33
C CYS A 283 -7.94 37.49 9.76
N GLY A 284 -6.62 37.51 9.86
CA GLY A 284 -5.74 36.44 9.43
C GLY A 284 -6.01 35.13 10.18
N LEU A 285 -6.17 35.22 11.53
CA LEU A 285 -6.51 34.06 12.36
C LEU A 285 -7.92 33.52 12.02
N GLY A 286 -8.90 34.41 11.82
CA GLY A 286 -10.26 34.04 11.41
C GLY A 286 -10.28 33.34 10.05
N LEU A 287 -9.54 33.85 9.07
CA LEU A 287 -9.40 33.22 7.76
C LEU A 287 -8.71 31.86 7.82
N LEU A 288 -7.66 31.73 8.65
CA LEU A 288 -6.99 30.46 8.87
C LEU A 288 -7.95 29.45 9.48
N LEU A 289 -8.73 29.85 10.46
CA LEU A 289 -9.74 28.99 11.10
C LEU A 289 -10.79 28.54 10.09
N LEU A 290 -11.32 29.45 9.27
CA LEU A 290 -12.29 29.12 8.22
C LEU A 290 -11.69 28.15 7.18
N ALA A 291 -10.44 28.36 6.80
CA ALA A 291 -9.73 27.47 5.88
C ALA A 291 -9.55 26.07 6.47
N LEU A 292 -9.18 25.96 7.74
CA LEU A 292 -9.05 24.69 8.47
C LEU A 292 -10.40 23.96 8.58
N LEU A 293 -11.46 24.66 8.95
CA LEU A 293 -12.82 24.10 9.02
C LEU A 293 -13.32 23.61 7.67
N GLY A 294 -13.08 24.41 6.61
CA GLY A 294 -13.42 24.01 5.23
C GLY A 294 -12.62 22.79 4.76
N HIS A 295 -11.36 22.68 5.17
CA HIS A 295 -10.51 21.53 4.85
C HIS A 295 -10.96 20.27 5.61
N SER A 296 -11.29 20.39 6.90
CA SER A 296 -11.82 19.28 7.72
C SER A 296 -13.09 18.70 7.09
N ARG A 297 -14.08 19.53 6.74
CA ARG A 297 -15.32 19.09 6.08
C ARG A 297 -15.08 18.34 4.77
N ARG A 298 -14.05 18.73 3.99
CA ARG A 298 -13.68 18.02 2.75
C ARG A 298 -13.04 16.68 3.03
N LEU A 299 -12.22 16.57 4.08
CA LEU A 299 -11.63 15.30 4.51
C LEU A 299 -12.71 14.33 4.98
N ASP A 300 -13.67 14.81 5.79
CA ASP A 300 -14.80 14.01 6.27
C ASP A 300 -15.64 13.47 5.09
N ALA A 301 -15.92 14.33 4.07
CA ALA A 301 -16.64 13.92 2.88
C ALA A 301 -15.88 12.85 2.05
N LEU A 302 -14.56 13.00 1.91
CA LEU A 302 -13.72 12.02 1.22
C LEU A 302 -13.64 10.69 1.98
N GLU A 303 -13.60 10.75 3.30
CA GLU A 303 -13.60 9.57 4.17
C GLU A 303 -14.92 8.81 4.07
N ALA A 304 -16.06 9.51 4.04
CA ALA A 304 -17.37 8.93 3.82
C ALA A 304 -17.48 8.24 2.45
N ILE A 305 -17.01 8.87 1.36
CA ILE A 305 -16.98 8.27 0.03
C ILE A 305 -16.10 7.01 0.03
N ARG A 306 -14.92 7.06 0.64
CA ARG A 306 -14.02 5.90 0.76
C ARG A 306 -14.67 4.76 1.52
N HIS A 307 -15.35 5.06 2.61
CA HIS A 307 -16.05 4.06 3.41
C HIS A 307 -17.15 3.37 2.62
N ASN A 308 -17.99 4.13 1.90
CA ASN A 308 -19.03 3.59 1.05
C ASN A 308 -18.44 2.70 -0.05
N LEU A 309 -17.41 3.16 -0.76
CA LEU A 309 -16.77 2.40 -1.83
C LEU A 309 -16.16 1.08 -1.31
N THR A 310 -15.55 1.10 -0.11
CA THR A 310 -15.01 -0.13 0.48
C THR A 310 -16.09 -1.10 0.93
N SER A 311 -17.25 -0.60 1.40
CA SER A 311 -18.40 -1.43 1.74
C SER A 311 -19.02 -2.08 0.50
N ASP A 312 -19.18 -1.33 -0.60
CA ASP A 312 -19.71 -1.83 -1.86
C ASP A 312 -18.80 -2.89 -2.47
N LEU A 313 -17.49 -2.67 -2.40
CA LEU A 313 -16.49 -3.63 -2.88
C LEU A 313 -16.54 -4.96 -2.10
N ARG A 314 -16.66 -4.89 -0.77
CA ARG A 314 -16.83 -6.08 0.08
C ARG A 314 -18.15 -6.80 -0.18
N ALA A 315 -19.22 -6.06 -0.44
CA ALA A 315 -20.51 -6.63 -0.81
C ALA A 315 -20.43 -7.37 -2.16
N ALA A 316 -19.81 -6.77 -3.17
CA ALA A 316 -19.58 -7.39 -4.48
C ALA A 316 -18.69 -8.64 -4.37
N GLU A 317 -17.60 -8.59 -3.60
CA GLU A 317 -16.72 -9.74 -3.35
C GLU A 317 -17.49 -10.89 -2.69
N SER A 318 -18.30 -10.60 -1.68
CA SER A 318 -19.13 -11.62 -1.02
C SER A 318 -20.17 -12.23 -1.95
N GLN A 319 -20.73 -11.47 -2.88
CA GLN A 319 -21.65 -11.97 -3.91
C GLN A 319 -20.94 -12.90 -4.90
N LEU A 320 -19.75 -12.52 -5.36
CA LEU A 320 -18.93 -13.34 -6.26
C LEU A 320 -18.53 -14.66 -5.61
N LEU A 321 -18.11 -14.63 -4.33
CA LEU A 321 -17.78 -15.84 -3.58
C LEU A 321 -18.99 -16.78 -3.42
N ARG A 322 -20.18 -16.24 -3.13
CA ARG A 322 -21.42 -17.04 -3.07
C ARG A 322 -21.76 -17.67 -4.42
N ALA A 323 -21.73 -16.86 -5.49
CA ALA A 323 -22.00 -17.35 -6.84
C ALA A 323 -21.02 -18.44 -7.28
N ALA A 324 -19.74 -18.31 -6.95
CA ALA A 324 -18.73 -19.34 -7.19
C ALA A 324 -19.04 -20.62 -6.42
N HIS A 325 -19.37 -20.49 -5.13
CA HIS A 325 -19.72 -21.64 -4.29
C HIS A 325 -20.99 -22.35 -4.76
N ASP A 326 -22.03 -21.60 -5.17
CA ASP A 326 -23.26 -22.17 -5.72
C ASP A 326 -23.01 -22.88 -7.05
N ARG A 327 -22.17 -22.33 -7.92
CA ARG A 327 -21.75 -22.98 -9.16
C ARG A 327 -21.03 -24.30 -8.88
N ASP A 328 -20.08 -24.30 -7.94
CA ASP A 328 -19.31 -25.50 -7.61
C ASP A 328 -20.23 -26.59 -7.01
N ARG A 329 -21.23 -26.18 -6.21
CA ARG A 329 -22.24 -27.07 -5.66
C ARG A 329 -23.14 -27.68 -6.76
N GLN A 330 -23.56 -26.87 -7.74
CA GLN A 330 -24.32 -27.35 -8.89
C GLN A 330 -23.52 -28.34 -9.75
N LEU A 331 -22.25 -28.03 -10.02
CA LEU A 331 -21.37 -28.94 -10.76
C LEU A 331 -21.19 -30.26 -10.04
N ALA A 332 -21.04 -30.21 -8.71
CA ALA A 332 -20.97 -31.41 -7.88
C ALA A 332 -22.22 -32.29 -7.95
N MET A 333 -23.39 -31.66 -7.87
CA MET A 333 -24.68 -32.35 -7.98
C MET A 333 -24.85 -33.03 -9.36
N LEU A 334 -24.59 -32.28 -10.43
CA LEU A 334 -24.65 -32.79 -11.80
C LEU A 334 -23.69 -33.98 -12.02
N ALA A 335 -22.48 -33.88 -11.47
CA ALA A 335 -21.53 -35.01 -11.56
C ALA A 335 -22.04 -36.27 -10.85
N HIS A 336 -22.69 -36.10 -9.70
CA HIS A 336 -23.31 -37.22 -8.99
C HIS A 336 -24.45 -37.84 -9.81
N GLU A 337 -25.36 -37.02 -10.33
CA GLU A 337 -26.48 -37.49 -11.18
C GLU A 337 -26.00 -38.16 -12.47
N LEU A 338 -24.85 -37.75 -13.02
CA LEU A 338 -24.27 -38.38 -14.19
C LEU A 338 -23.58 -39.73 -13.85
N ARG A 339 -22.97 -39.84 -12.65
CA ARG A 339 -22.34 -41.11 -12.23
C ARG A 339 -23.35 -42.22 -11.94
N ASN A 340 -24.54 -41.88 -11.42
CA ASN A 340 -25.56 -42.83 -11.05
C ASN A 340 -25.96 -43.78 -12.20
N PRO A 341 -26.30 -43.30 -13.43
CA PRO A 341 -26.63 -44.20 -14.54
C PRO A 341 -25.41 -44.94 -15.12
N LEU A 342 -24.19 -44.46 -14.87
CA LEU A 342 -22.97 -45.12 -15.38
C LEU A 342 -22.63 -46.41 -14.61
N THR A 343 -23.02 -46.53 -13.35
CA THR A 343 -22.79 -47.73 -12.52
C THR A 343 -23.51 -48.96 -13.09
N PRO A 344 -24.84 -48.95 -13.33
CA PRO A 344 -25.54 -50.07 -13.95
C PRO A 344 -25.00 -50.43 -15.35
N LEU A 345 -24.68 -49.41 -16.17
CA LEU A 345 -24.12 -49.62 -17.50
C LEU A 345 -22.77 -50.36 -17.44
N ARG A 346 -21.89 -49.97 -16.53
CA ARG A 346 -20.59 -50.62 -16.33
C ARG A 346 -20.76 -52.07 -15.87
N ASN A 347 -21.64 -52.32 -14.89
CA ASN A 347 -21.92 -53.65 -14.38
C ASN A 347 -22.55 -54.53 -15.47
N GLY A 348 -23.48 -54.00 -16.28
CA GLY A 348 -24.06 -54.70 -17.42
C GLY A 348 -23.02 -55.12 -18.48
N ILE A 349 -22.07 -54.23 -18.78
CA ILE A 349 -20.97 -54.54 -19.70
C ILE A 349 -20.07 -55.65 -19.14
N GLU A 350 -19.79 -55.62 -17.84
CA GLU A 350 -19.00 -56.67 -17.19
C GLU A 350 -19.70 -58.03 -17.21
N ILE A 351 -21.02 -58.08 -16.98
CA ILE A 351 -21.82 -59.28 -17.13
C ILE A 351 -21.77 -59.82 -18.57
N ILE A 352 -21.92 -58.93 -19.58
CA ILE A 352 -21.78 -59.29 -20.99
C ILE A 352 -20.38 -59.87 -21.27
N ARG A 353 -19.33 -59.30 -20.71
CA ARG A 353 -17.95 -59.76 -20.85
C ARG A 353 -17.78 -61.19 -20.28
N GLN A 354 -18.33 -61.46 -19.10
CA GLN A 354 -18.29 -62.79 -18.45
C GLN A 354 -19.08 -63.85 -19.25
N MET A 355 -20.22 -63.46 -19.83
CA MET A 355 -21.04 -64.35 -20.64
C MET A 355 -20.47 -64.58 -22.06
N SER A 356 -19.45 -63.80 -22.48
CA SER A 356 -18.88 -63.86 -23.83
C SER A 356 -17.85 -65.00 -24.04
N THR A 357 -17.76 -65.95 -23.12
CA THR A 357 -16.90 -67.14 -23.23
C THR A 357 -17.27 -67.93 -24.50
N GLY A 358 -16.48 -67.74 -25.61
CA GLY A 358 -16.71 -68.38 -26.90
C GLY A 358 -17.03 -67.41 -28.09
N ASN A 359 -17.29 -66.12 -27.82
CA ASN A 359 -17.55 -65.17 -28.90
C ASN A 359 -16.59 -63.93 -28.83
N PRO A 360 -15.48 -63.95 -29.61
CA PRO A 360 -14.46 -62.91 -29.52
C PRO A 360 -14.90 -61.54 -30.08
N ALA A 361 -16.00 -61.47 -30.82
CA ALA A 361 -16.59 -60.23 -31.28
C ALA A 361 -17.32 -59.51 -30.16
N LEU A 362 -18.08 -60.25 -29.37
CA LEU A 362 -18.85 -59.72 -28.24
C LEU A 362 -17.91 -59.23 -27.11
N ALA A 363 -16.85 -59.97 -26.82
CA ALA A 363 -15.82 -59.59 -25.87
C ALA A 363 -15.14 -58.27 -26.25
N ARG A 364 -14.74 -58.09 -27.53
CA ARG A 364 -14.14 -56.86 -28.05
C ARG A 364 -15.10 -55.66 -27.93
N THR A 365 -16.41 -55.86 -28.17
CA THR A 365 -17.41 -54.82 -28.02
C THR A 365 -17.57 -54.40 -26.58
N ALA A 366 -17.66 -55.35 -25.62
CA ALA A 366 -17.70 -55.06 -24.20
C ALA A 366 -16.48 -54.28 -23.70
N ASP A 367 -15.27 -54.66 -24.14
CA ASP A 367 -14.03 -53.93 -23.83
C ASP A 367 -14.01 -52.51 -24.37
N MET A 368 -14.53 -52.29 -25.59
CA MET A 368 -14.67 -50.98 -26.19
C MET A 368 -15.63 -50.10 -25.38
N MET A 369 -16.79 -50.62 -25.00
CA MET A 369 -17.81 -49.91 -24.19
C MET A 369 -17.27 -49.58 -22.80
N SER A 370 -16.54 -50.51 -22.16
CA SER A 370 -15.90 -50.31 -20.87
C SER A 370 -14.91 -49.14 -20.91
N ARG A 371 -14.07 -49.07 -21.95
CA ARG A 371 -13.15 -47.94 -22.14
C ARG A 371 -13.88 -46.61 -22.29
N GLN A 372 -15.01 -46.57 -23.01
CA GLN A 372 -15.80 -45.35 -23.20
C GLN A 372 -16.43 -44.88 -21.87
N ILE A 373 -16.92 -45.76 -21.03
CA ILE A 373 -17.45 -45.41 -19.70
C ILE A 373 -16.34 -44.84 -18.83
N VAL A 374 -15.16 -45.46 -18.80
CA VAL A 374 -14.01 -44.95 -18.03
C VAL A 374 -13.62 -43.55 -18.49
N GLN A 375 -13.66 -43.28 -19.81
CA GLN A 375 -13.37 -41.96 -20.36
C GLN A 375 -14.44 -40.93 -19.97
N LEU A 376 -15.72 -41.28 -20.00
CA LEU A 376 -16.82 -40.43 -19.54
C LEU A 376 -16.69 -40.07 -18.06
N VAL A 377 -16.38 -41.02 -17.19
CA VAL A 377 -16.16 -40.79 -15.76
C VAL A 377 -15.00 -39.82 -15.57
N ARG A 378 -13.88 -40.04 -16.24
CA ARG A 378 -12.73 -39.09 -16.17
C ARG A 378 -13.10 -37.68 -16.60
N SER A 379 -13.91 -37.53 -17.67
CA SER A 379 -14.35 -36.20 -18.13
C SER A 379 -15.25 -35.51 -17.10
N ILE A 380 -16.10 -36.25 -16.42
CA ILE A 380 -16.94 -35.74 -15.32
C ILE A 380 -16.07 -35.31 -14.14
N ASP A 381 -15.06 -36.10 -13.76
CA ASP A 381 -14.13 -35.78 -12.67
C ASP A 381 -13.32 -34.52 -12.95
N GLN A 382 -12.89 -34.33 -14.21
CA GLN A 382 -12.21 -33.10 -14.64
C GLN A 382 -13.10 -31.84 -14.56
N LEU A 383 -14.39 -31.96 -14.86
CA LEU A 383 -15.34 -30.83 -14.75
C LEU A 383 -15.56 -30.38 -13.31
N VAL A 384 -15.44 -31.27 -12.35
CA VAL A 384 -15.63 -30.99 -10.91
C VAL A 384 -14.30 -30.61 -10.22
N GLY A 385 -13.16 -30.72 -10.92
CA GLY A 385 -11.85 -30.41 -10.35
C GLY A 385 -11.35 -31.42 -9.31
N THR A 386 -11.89 -32.63 -9.33
CA THR A 386 -11.36 -33.75 -8.54
C THR A 386 -10.11 -34.28 -9.24
N GLU A 387 -8.98 -34.37 -8.54
CA GLU A 387 -7.79 -35.06 -9.05
C GLU A 387 -8.12 -36.47 -9.48
N PRO A 388 -7.68 -36.91 -10.67
CA PRO A 388 -7.88 -38.31 -11.08
C PRO A 388 -7.17 -39.23 -10.08
N LEU A 389 -7.88 -40.21 -9.53
CA LEU A 389 -7.26 -41.27 -8.75
C LEU A 389 -6.11 -41.89 -9.56
N PRO A 390 -4.95 -42.17 -8.94
CA PRO A 390 -3.89 -42.90 -9.61
C PRO A 390 -4.45 -44.23 -10.08
N THR A 391 -4.32 -44.50 -11.37
CA THR A 391 -4.59 -45.84 -11.94
C THR A 391 -3.78 -46.87 -11.15
N PRO A 392 -4.40 -47.94 -10.65
CA PRO A 392 -3.63 -49.03 -10.08
C PRO A 392 -2.67 -49.51 -11.17
N GLY A 393 -1.38 -49.51 -10.85
CA GLY A 393 -0.36 -50.02 -11.76
C GLY A 393 -0.72 -51.46 -12.15
N GLU A 394 -0.39 -51.80 -13.39
CA GLU A 394 -0.43 -53.14 -13.92
C GLU A 394 0.47 -54.07 -13.08
N SER A 395 -0.02 -54.50 -11.92
CA SER A 395 0.52 -55.66 -11.25
C SER A 395 -0.21 -56.87 -11.82
N LYS A 396 0.48 -57.59 -12.69
CA LYS A 396 0.17 -58.95 -13.08
C LYS A 396 0.43 -59.85 -11.87
N ASP A 397 -0.50 -59.88 -10.95
CA ASP A 397 -0.60 -60.95 -9.98
C ASP A 397 -2.00 -61.55 -10.16
N GLU A 398 -2.00 -62.74 -10.68
CA GLU A 398 -3.10 -63.65 -10.77
C GLU A 398 -3.53 -63.99 -9.34
N VAL A 399 -4.48 -63.23 -8.79
CA VAL A 399 -5.06 -63.49 -7.47
C VAL A 399 -5.98 -64.69 -7.66
N ALA A 400 -5.53 -65.85 -7.19
CA ALA A 400 -6.32 -67.05 -7.05
C ALA A 400 -7.62 -66.74 -6.29
N ALA A 401 -8.76 -67.05 -6.89
CA ALA A 401 -10.07 -66.88 -6.28
C ALA A 401 -10.17 -67.69 -4.99
N PRO A 402 -10.49 -67.09 -3.83
CA PRO A 402 -10.83 -67.82 -2.66
C PRO A 402 -12.24 -68.39 -2.85
N ASN A 403 -12.36 -69.71 -2.85
CA ASN A 403 -13.57 -70.50 -3.08
C ASN A 403 -14.46 -70.51 -1.81
N SER A 404 -14.67 -69.41 -1.13
CA SER A 404 -15.55 -69.31 0.05
C SER A 404 -16.77 -68.45 -0.25
N ARG A 405 -17.92 -69.09 -0.26
CA ARG A 405 -19.23 -68.46 -0.43
C ARG A 405 -19.54 -67.61 0.79
N ILE A 406 -19.57 -66.26 0.63
CA ILE A 406 -19.85 -65.32 1.70
C ILE A 406 -21.23 -64.66 1.53
N ARG A 407 -21.80 -64.15 2.63
CA ARG A 407 -23.08 -63.42 2.63
C ARG A 407 -22.76 -61.93 2.52
N ILE A 408 -23.32 -61.25 1.52
CA ILE A 408 -23.09 -59.86 1.22
C ILE A 408 -24.43 -59.10 1.25
N LEU A 409 -24.46 -57.94 1.89
CA LEU A 409 -25.57 -57.00 1.81
C LEU A 409 -25.12 -55.80 0.96
N VAL A 410 -25.89 -55.44 -0.06
CA VAL A 410 -25.69 -54.24 -0.88
C VAL A 410 -26.77 -53.25 -0.49
N ALA A 411 -26.38 -52.11 0.07
CA ALA A 411 -27.27 -51.02 0.43
C ALA A 411 -26.99 -49.81 -0.49
N ASP A 412 -27.96 -49.52 -1.35
CA ASP A 412 -27.89 -48.39 -2.32
C ASP A 412 -29.33 -47.93 -2.60
N ASP A 413 -29.58 -46.61 -2.63
CA ASP A 413 -30.90 -46.05 -2.91
C ASP A 413 -31.26 -46.13 -4.41
N ASN A 414 -30.27 -46.35 -5.27
CA ASN A 414 -30.49 -46.67 -6.67
C ASN A 414 -30.66 -48.17 -6.84
N ALA A 415 -31.93 -48.62 -7.01
CA ALA A 415 -32.30 -50.04 -7.16
C ALA A 415 -31.53 -50.71 -8.32
N ASP A 416 -31.37 -50.04 -9.46
CA ASP A 416 -30.65 -50.59 -10.62
C ASP A 416 -29.16 -50.82 -10.31
N ALA A 417 -28.55 -49.92 -9.53
CA ALA A 417 -27.16 -50.06 -9.09
C ALA A 417 -27.00 -51.20 -8.10
N ALA A 418 -27.90 -51.30 -7.11
CA ALA A 418 -27.92 -52.37 -6.12
C ALA A 418 -28.11 -53.75 -6.79
N ASP A 419 -29.10 -53.87 -7.68
CA ASP A 419 -29.43 -55.12 -8.36
C ASP A 419 -28.32 -55.56 -9.33
N SER A 420 -27.73 -54.64 -10.09
CA SER A 420 -26.63 -54.96 -10.98
C SER A 420 -25.38 -55.42 -10.24
N LEU A 421 -25.07 -54.81 -9.09
CA LEU A 421 -23.97 -55.23 -8.23
C LEU A 421 -24.26 -56.55 -7.55
N ALA A 422 -25.50 -56.79 -7.12
CA ALA A 422 -25.93 -58.05 -6.56
C ALA A 422 -25.85 -59.20 -7.57
N MET A 423 -26.29 -59.00 -8.82
CA MET A 423 -26.15 -59.97 -9.90
C MET A 423 -24.70 -60.34 -10.20
N LEU A 424 -23.79 -59.35 -10.21
CA LEU A 424 -22.36 -59.59 -10.40
C LEU A 424 -21.80 -60.49 -9.30
N LEU A 425 -22.08 -60.17 -8.03
CA LEU A 425 -21.60 -60.92 -6.87
C LEU A 425 -22.24 -62.32 -6.76
N GLN A 426 -23.51 -62.47 -7.18
CA GLN A 426 -24.18 -63.79 -7.25
C GLN A 426 -23.56 -64.66 -8.35
N ALA A 427 -23.17 -64.08 -9.49
CA ALA A 427 -22.46 -64.78 -10.54
C ALA A 427 -21.06 -65.26 -10.10
N GLU A 428 -20.45 -64.60 -9.14
CA GLU A 428 -19.21 -65.04 -8.46
C GLU A 428 -19.44 -66.07 -7.37
N GLY A 429 -20.71 -66.47 -7.11
CA GLY A 429 -21.07 -67.52 -6.18
C GLY A 429 -21.44 -67.09 -4.75
N HIS A 430 -21.52 -65.77 -4.48
CA HIS A 430 -21.89 -65.24 -3.18
C HIS A 430 -23.41 -65.25 -2.94
N VAL A 431 -23.86 -65.17 -1.65
CA VAL A 431 -25.27 -65.00 -1.27
C VAL A 431 -25.50 -63.49 -1.00
N VAL A 432 -26.32 -62.83 -1.84
CA VAL A 432 -26.48 -61.40 -1.80
C VAL A 432 -27.91 -60.97 -1.56
N LEU A 433 -28.13 -60.06 -0.65
CA LEU A 433 -29.39 -59.31 -0.46
C LEU A 433 -29.16 -57.84 -0.72
N THR A 434 -30.23 -57.14 -1.09
CA THR A 434 -30.21 -55.68 -1.34
C THR A 434 -31.05 -54.94 -0.30
N ALA A 435 -30.71 -53.69 -0.03
CA ALA A 435 -31.47 -52.75 0.78
C ALA A 435 -31.49 -51.37 0.10
N SER A 436 -32.64 -50.69 0.13
CA SER A 436 -32.88 -49.43 -0.59
C SER A 436 -32.57 -48.17 0.21
N ASP A 437 -32.27 -48.28 1.49
CA ASP A 437 -31.91 -47.16 2.37
C ASP A 437 -31.20 -47.68 3.63
N GLY A 438 -30.65 -46.76 4.44
CA GLY A 438 -29.88 -47.09 5.63
C GLY A 438 -30.70 -47.81 6.71
N ARG A 439 -31.99 -47.46 6.89
CA ARG A 439 -32.87 -48.14 7.86
C ARG A 439 -33.08 -49.58 7.46
N ARG A 440 -33.40 -49.79 6.19
CA ARG A 440 -33.59 -51.16 5.66
C ARG A 440 -32.29 -51.98 5.72
N ALA A 441 -31.15 -51.32 5.49
CA ALA A 441 -29.84 -51.96 5.62
C ALA A 441 -29.59 -52.48 7.05
N ILE A 442 -29.94 -51.72 8.09
CA ILE A 442 -29.82 -52.15 9.49
C ILE A 442 -30.72 -53.38 9.76
N GLU A 443 -31.99 -53.31 9.36
CA GLU A 443 -32.95 -54.40 9.55
C GLU A 443 -32.50 -55.70 8.86
N VAL A 444 -32.07 -55.60 7.61
CA VAL A 444 -31.58 -56.74 6.83
C VAL A 444 -30.29 -57.30 7.41
N ALA A 445 -29.35 -56.42 7.83
CA ALA A 445 -28.09 -56.82 8.44
C ALA A 445 -28.32 -57.60 9.75
N GLU A 446 -29.29 -57.19 10.57
CA GLU A 446 -29.66 -57.90 11.80
C GLU A 446 -30.23 -59.30 11.53
N ALA A 447 -31.11 -59.40 10.55
CA ALA A 447 -31.76 -60.71 10.22
C ALA A 447 -30.84 -61.65 9.43
N PHE A 448 -30.10 -61.10 8.45
CA PHE A 448 -29.31 -61.88 7.50
C PHE A 448 -27.90 -62.22 7.99
N ARG A 449 -27.35 -61.38 8.91
CA ARG A 449 -25.97 -61.49 9.43
C ARG A 449 -24.95 -61.64 8.30
N PRO A 450 -24.81 -60.63 7.46
CA PRO A 450 -23.83 -60.62 6.34
C PRO A 450 -22.41 -60.66 6.87
N ASN A 451 -21.48 -61.19 6.07
CA ASN A 451 -20.06 -61.10 6.33
C ASN A 451 -19.53 -59.71 5.90
N VAL A 452 -20.12 -59.17 4.82
CA VAL A 452 -19.74 -57.86 4.23
C VAL A 452 -21.00 -57.07 3.92
N ILE A 453 -20.94 -55.77 4.18
CA ILE A 453 -21.93 -54.77 3.72
C ILE A 453 -21.23 -53.80 2.77
N LEU A 454 -21.76 -53.69 1.55
CA LEU A 454 -21.44 -52.63 0.61
C LEU A 454 -22.46 -51.52 0.83
N MET A 455 -22.04 -50.41 1.43
CA MET A 455 -22.93 -49.37 1.93
C MET A 455 -22.77 -48.09 1.15
N ASP A 456 -23.76 -47.62 0.42
CA ASP A 456 -23.76 -46.29 -0.12
C ASP A 456 -23.78 -45.23 1.00
N VAL A 457 -22.94 -44.23 0.89
CA VAL A 457 -22.86 -43.14 1.88
C VAL A 457 -24.06 -42.20 1.74
N ALA A 458 -24.51 -41.91 0.53
CA ALA A 458 -25.51 -40.89 0.24
C ALA A 458 -26.90 -41.50 -0.01
N MET A 459 -27.57 -41.98 1.03
CA MET A 459 -28.93 -42.54 0.95
C MET A 459 -29.95 -41.62 1.63
N PRO A 460 -31.24 -41.63 1.18
CA PRO A 460 -32.30 -40.88 1.83
C PRO A 460 -32.71 -41.48 3.17
N ASN A 461 -33.40 -40.69 4.03
CA ASN A 461 -33.91 -41.04 5.36
C ASN A 461 -32.81 -41.29 6.40
N VAL A 462 -32.07 -42.37 6.29
CA VAL A 462 -30.90 -42.72 7.10
C VAL A 462 -29.72 -42.89 6.17
N ASP A 463 -28.73 -42.01 6.27
CA ASP A 463 -27.53 -42.08 5.45
C ASP A 463 -26.63 -43.26 5.82
N GLY A 464 -25.72 -43.62 4.92
CA GLY A 464 -24.86 -44.78 5.15
C GLY A 464 -23.93 -44.62 6.34
N ILE A 465 -23.56 -43.42 6.67
CA ILE A 465 -22.70 -43.09 7.84
C ILE A 465 -23.46 -43.32 9.14
N GLU A 466 -24.72 -42.90 9.19
CA GLU A 466 -25.60 -43.11 10.34
C GLU A 466 -25.94 -44.59 10.49
N ALA A 467 -26.24 -45.26 9.38
CA ALA A 467 -26.50 -46.71 9.37
C ALA A 467 -25.29 -47.54 9.87
N ALA A 468 -24.08 -47.19 9.43
CA ALA A 468 -22.86 -47.87 9.89
C ALA A 468 -22.64 -47.67 11.39
N ARG A 469 -22.81 -46.44 11.91
CA ARG A 469 -22.71 -46.17 13.36
C ARG A 469 -23.69 -46.98 14.17
N GLU A 470 -24.95 -47.11 13.69
CA GLU A 470 -25.97 -47.87 14.38
C GLU A 470 -25.65 -49.37 14.36
N ILE A 471 -25.22 -49.93 13.22
CA ILE A 471 -24.76 -51.31 13.11
C ILE A 471 -23.61 -51.59 14.10
N ARG A 472 -22.63 -50.69 14.20
CA ARG A 472 -21.48 -50.81 15.11
C ARG A 472 -21.86 -50.75 16.61
N ARG A 473 -22.99 -50.14 16.96
CA ARG A 473 -23.51 -50.15 18.35
C ARG A 473 -24.02 -51.50 18.83
N HIS A 474 -24.37 -52.36 17.89
CA HIS A 474 -24.87 -53.70 18.21
C HIS A 474 -23.71 -54.71 18.27
N ALA A 475 -23.72 -55.61 19.24
CA ALA A 475 -22.71 -56.65 19.40
C ALA A 475 -22.53 -57.52 18.14
N TRP A 476 -23.61 -57.77 17.40
CA TRP A 476 -23.56 -58.50 16.15
C TRP A 476 -22.96 -57.74 14.97
N GLY A 477 -22.89 -56.42 15.06
CA GLY A 477 -22.33 -55.57 14.01
C GLY A 477 -20.80 -55.42 14.08
N ALA A 478 -20.18 -55.85 15.18
CA ALA A 478 -18.74 -55.67 15.38
C ALA A 478 -17.87 -56.45 14.39
N GLU A 479 -18.34 -57.68 13.99
CA GLU A 479 -17.59 -58.56 13.10
C GLU A 479 -17.94 -58.36 11.61
N ILE A 480 -18.98 -57.59 11.31
CA ILE A 480 -19.40 -57.34 9.93
C ILE A 480 -18.45 -56.35 9.29
N ARG A 481 -17.87 -56.70 8.16
CA ARG A 481 -17.05 -55.73 7.38
C ARG A 481 -17.96 -54.77 6.62
N ILE A 482 -17.79 -53.46 6.85
CA ILE A 482 -18.57 -52.41 6.18
C ILE A 482 -17.66 -51.67 5.21
N ILE A 483 -18.00 -51.74 3.93
CA ILE A 483 -17.27 -51.08 2.84
C ILE A 483 -18.14 -49.93 2.33
N ALA A 484 -17.66 -48.70 2.45
CA ALA A 484 -18.35 -47.54 1.94
C ALA A 484 -18.29 -47.47 0.40
N LEU A 485 -19.42 -47.23 -0.23
CA LEU A 485 -19.53 -46.88 -1.63
C LEU A 485 -19.72 -45.35 -1.71
N THR A 486 -18.77 -44.65 -2.28
CA THR A 486 -18.79 -43.17 -2.30
C THR A 486 -18.76 -42.63 -3.72
N ALA A 487 -19.42 -41.49 -3.96
CA ALA A 487 -19.30 -40.78 -5.23
C ALA A 487 -17.97 -40.00 -5.33
N TRP A 488 -17.30 -39.75 -4.21
CA TRP A 488 -16.15 -38.86 -4.09
C TRP A 488 -15.04 -39.54 -3.29
N GLY A 489 -13.82 -39.48 -3.83
CA GLY A 489 -12.65 -40.03 -3.13
C GLY A 489 -11.92 -39.02 -2.25
N GLN A 490 -12.57 -37.92 -1.82
CA GLN A 490 -11.93 -36.84 -1.07
C GLN A 490 -11.54 -37.27 0.35
N GLU A 491 -10.40 -36.75 0.83
CA GLU A 491 -9.84 -37.06 2.15
C GLU A 491 -10.83 -36.78 3.31
N ALA A 492 -11.64 -35.72 3.17
CA ALA A 492 -12.65 -35.36 4.17
C ALA A 492 -13.74 -36.44 4.30
N GLU A 493 -14.15 -37.07 3.19
CA GLU A 493 -15.18 -38.09 3.18
C GLU A 493 -14.62 -39.43 3.68
N ARG A 494 -13.41 -39.78 3.30
CA ARG A 494 -12.67 -40.93 3.84
C ARG A 494 -12.50 -40.88 5.37
N ARG A 495 -12.25 -39.68 5.90
CA ARG A 495 -12.17 -39.47 7.34
C ARG A 495 -13.53 -39.71 8.01
N ARG A 496 -14.60 -39.14 7.46
CA ARG A 496 -15.97 -39.31 8.00
C ARG A 496 -16.45 -40.75 8.01
N THR A 497 -16.20 -41.51 6.94
CA THR A 497 -16.57 -42.96 6.87
C THR A 497 -15.76 -43.77 7.85
N ARG A 498 -14.47 -43.51 8.01
CA ARG A 498 -13.61 -44.18 9.00
C ARG A 498 -14.04 -43.87 10.45
N GLU A 499 -14.39 -42.61 10.75
CA GLU A 499 -14.93 -42.20 12.06
C GLU A 499 -16.30 -42.86 12.38
N ALA A 500 -17.04 -43.27 11.36
CA ALA A 500 -18.28 -44.00 11.49
C ALA A 500 -18.10 -45.52 11.68
N GLY A 501 -16.87 -46.02 11.65
CA GLY A 501 -16.54 -47.41 11.83
C GLY A 501 -16.63 -48.25 10.54
N MET A 502 -16.52 -47.62 9.36
CA MET A 502 -16.41 -48.36 8.10
C MET A 502 -14.95 -48.79 7.86
N ASP A 503 -14.75 -50.03 7.37
CA ASP A 503 -13.44 -50.68 7.27
C ASP A 503 -12.70 -50.34 5.97
N ALA A 504 -13.44 -50.11 4.90
CA ALA A 504 -12.87 -49.77 3.59
C ALA A 504 -13.80 -48.82 2.81
N HIS A 505 -13.31 -48.28 1.71
CA HIS A 505 -14.11 -47.44 0.82
C HIS A 505 -13.79 -47.75 -0.65
N LEU A 506 -14.83 -47.74 -1.49
CA LEU A 506 -14.75 -47.84 -2.95
C LEU A 506 -15.45 -46.65 -3.58
N VAL A 507 -14.89 -46.13 -4.66
CA VAL A 507 -15.48 -45.00 -5.39
C VAL A 507 -16.39 -45.53 -6.50
N LYS A 508 -17.60 -44.99 -6.60
CA LYS A 508 -18.53 -45.31 -7.70
C LYS A 508 -18.07 -44.61 -9.01
N PRO A 509 -18.13 -45.29 -10.16
CA PRO A 509 -18.57 -46.66 -10.38
C PRO A 509 -17.55 -47.66 -9.85
N VAL A 510 -18.00 -48.67 -9.12
CA VAL A 510 -17.17 -49.66 -8.44
C VAL A 510 -16.34 -50.46 -9.43
N ASP A 511 -15.03 -50.49 -9.29
CA ASP A 511 -14.14 -51.32 -10.12
C ASP A 511 -14.25 -52.79 -9.65
N PRO A 512 -14.58 -53.75 -10.53
CA PRO A 512 -14.67 -55.15 -10.17
C PRO A 512 -13.40 -55.71 -9.53
N ARG A 513 -12.21 -55.29 -9.98
CA ARG A 513 -10.94 -55.72 -9.37
C ARG A 513 -10.75 -55.15 -7.97
N ALA A 514 -11.09 -53.88 -7.77
CA ALA A 514 -11.02 -53.22 -6.47
C ALA A 514 -12.05 -53.84 -5.50
N LEU A 515 -13.24 -54.21 -6.00
CA LEU A 515 -14.26 -54.91 -5.22
C LEU A 515 -13.77 -56.29 -4.77
N ALA A 516 -13.26 -57.13 -5.70
CA ALA A 516 -12.70 -58.42 -5.38
C ALA A 516 -11.56 -58.33 -4.35
N ALA A 517 -10.67 -57.39 -4.48
CA ALA A 517 -9.60 -57.12 -3.52
C ALA A 517 -10.17 -56.70 -2.14
N ALA A 518 -11.21 -55.85 -2.12
CA ALA A 518 -11.85 -55.40 -0.88
C ALA A 518 -12.63 -56.51 -0.17
N LEU A 519 -13.17 -57.50 -0.90
CA LEU A 519 -13.85 -58.66 -0.36
C LEU A 519 -12.88 -59.70 0.21
N THR A 520 -11.66 -59.82 -0.35
CA THR A 520 -10.65 -60.84 0.03
C THR A 520 -9.65 -60.36 1.08
N ALA A 521 -9.52 -59.07 1.31
CA ALA A 521 -8.63 -58.54 2.36
C ALA A 521 -9.18 -58.91 3.74
N THR A 522 -8.78 -60.07 4.26
CA THR A 522 -8.93 -60.45 5.65
C THR A 522 -7.75 -59.92 6.46
N GLU A 523 -7.98 -58.88 7.26
CA GLU A 523 -7.26 -58.66 8.50
C GLU A 523 -8.22 -58.41 9.63
#